data_1de4eca7ff4aa671e83900523680ff7f
#
_entry.id   1de4eca7ff4aa671e83900523680ff7f
#
_cell.length_a   1.000
_cell.length_b   1.000
_cell.length_c   1.000
_cell.angle_alpha   90.00
_cell.angle_beta   90.00
_cell.angle_gamma   90.00
#
_symmetry.space_group_name_H-M   'P 1'
#
loop_
_entity.id
_entity.type
_entity.pdbx_description
1 polymer ?
#
loop_
_entity_poly.entity_id
_entity_poly.type
_entity_poly.pdbx_seq_one_letter_code
_entity_poly.pdbx_strand_id
1 'polypeptide(L)'
;LETNAQIMVLSHNKSLLKYLFEGIQHRNFATVGYYVGGMKQTALQETEGKQIVLATYSMAAEALDIKSLSILLMATPKTDITQSVGRILRVKHKSPIVVDIVDRHEVFQNQWNQRKRFYKKCNYVIYYKDSTQYKNMVCDWKNDKTWKLVYQPGFKGQRGKKEEPERKCLIENANLMFEEEPKT
;
A
#
# COMPACT_ATOMS: atom_id res chain seq x y z
N LEU A 1 16.22 -2.38 4.45
CA LEU A 1 15.90 -1.02 4.01
C LEU A 1 17.15 -0.19 4.20
N GLU A 2 17.51 0.64 3.21
CA GLU A 2 18.56 1.64 3.40
C GLU A 2 18.17 2.51 4.59
N THR A 3 19.09 2.77 5.50
CA THR A 3 18.85 3.49 6.76
C THR A 3 18.28 4.90 6.57
N ASN A 4 18.30 5.43 5.35
CA ASN A 4 17.80 6.76 4.97
C ASN A 4 16.57 6.72 4.07
N ALA A 5 15.88 5.60 3.92
CA ALA A 5 14.67 5.51 3.11
C ALA A 5 13.52 6.31 3.75
N GLN A 6 12.94 7.25 3.00
CA GLN A 6 11.75 7.96 3.43
C GLN A 6 10.50 7.29 2.85
N ILE A 7 9.50 7.10 3.69
CA ILE A 7 8.28 6.36 3.38
C ILE A 7 7.10 7.31 3.38
N MET A 8 6.30 7.27 2.32
CA MET A 8 4.97 7.88 2.32
C MET A 8 3.89 6.83 2.43
N VAL A 9 2.99 7.02 3.37
CA VAL A 9 1.78 6.20 3.53
C VAL A 9 0.57 6.98 3.06
N LEU A 10 -0.14 6.46 2.07
CA LEU A 10 -1.33 7.09 1.49
C LEU A 10 -2.61 6.40 1.95
N SER A 11 -3.58 7.21 2.38
CA SER A 11 -4.92 6.74 2.72
C SER A 11 -5.99 7.76 2.36
N HIS A 12 -7.20 7.28 2.01
CA HIS A 12 -8.42 8.11 1.97
C HIS A 12 -8.97 8.38 3.38
N ASN A 13 -8.65 7.50 4.33
CA ASN A 13 -9.22 7.51 5.66
C ASN A 13 -8.27 8.17 6.68
N LYS A 14 -8.64 9.35 7.18
CA LYS A 14 -7.87 10.07 8.20
C LYS A 14 -7.79 9.31 9.54
N SER A 15 -8.82 8.51 9.88
CA SER A 15 -8.81 7.71 11.11
C SER A 15 -7.75 6.60 11.04
N LEU A 16 -7.56 5.99 9.85
CA LEU A 16 -6.47 5.03 9.64
C LEU A 16 -5.10 5.70 9.78
N LEU A 17 -4.92 6.90 9.21
CA LEU A 17 -3.67 7.64 9.37
C LEU A 17 -3.38 7.97 10.84
N LYS A 18 -4.43 8.34 11.62
CA LYS A 18 -4.31 8.58 13.06
C LYS A 18 -3.87 7.32 13.79
N TYR A 19 -4.51 6.20 13.54
CA TYR A 19 -4.16 4.91 14.14
C TYR A 19 -2.69 4.52 13.85
N LEU A 20 -2.26 4.69 12.61
CA LEU A 20 -0.88 4.42 12.21
C LEU A 20 0.11 5.37 12.91
N PHE A 21 -0.24 6.65 13.02
CA PHE A 21 0.57 7.64 13.70
C PHE A 21 0.82 7.26 15.16
N GLU A 22 -0.26 6.99 15.88
CA GLU A 22 -0.21 6.57 17.29
C GLU A 22 0.61 5.28 17.47
N GLY A 23 0.42 4.30 16.59
CA GLY A 23 1.16 3.05 16.62
C GLY A 23 2.66 3.20 16.32
N ILE A 24 3.05 4.11 15.43
CA ILE A 24 4.45 4.40 15.12
C ILE A 24 5.10 5.16 16.28
N GLN A 25 4.42 6.18 16.83
CA GLN A 25 4.91 6.94 17.97
C GLN A 25 5.09 6.05 19.20
N HIS A 26 4.10 5.21 19.51
CA HIS A 26 4.19 4.31 20.66
C HIS A 26 5.38 3.36 20.58
N ARG A 27 5.66 2.84 19.38
CA ARG A 27 6.80 1.94 19.16
C ARG A 27 8.14 2.65 19.00
N ASN A 28 8.14 3.95 18.79
CA ASN A 28 9.30 4.83 18.67
C ASN A 28 10.44 4.31 17.75
N PHE A 29 10.07 3.70 16.62
CA PHE A 29 11.06 3.15 15.67
C PHE A 29 11.39 4.10 14.52
N ALA A 30 10.61 5.16 14.30
CA ALA A 30 10.81 6.14 13.24
C ALA A 30 10.17 7.49 13.60
N THR A 31 10.68 8.56 13.01
CA THR A 31 10.02 9.87 13.06
C THR A 31 8.81 9.88 12.10
N VAL A 32 7.68 10.39 12.55
CA VAL A 32 6.43 10.39 11.78
C VAL A 32 5.75 11.74 11.81
N GLY A 33 5.10 12.12 10.72
CA GLY A 33 4.32 13.35 10.63
C GLY A 33 3.12 13.21 9.71
N TYR A 34 2.14 14.10 9.87
CA TYR A 34 0.96 14.18 9.01
C TYR A 34 1.20 15.13 7.84
N TYR A 35 0.65 14.76 6.68
CA TYR A 35 0.59 15.59 5.48
C TYR A 35 -0.85 15.57 4.97
N VAL A 36 -1.74 16.30 5.66
CA VAL A 36 -3.18 16.27 5.41
C VAL A 36 -3.73 17.69 5.23
N GLY A 37 -4.85 17.81 4.51
CA GLY A 37 -5.49 19.10 4.28
C GLY A 37 -5.88 19.83 5.57
N GLY A 38 -5.71 21.16 5.57
CA GLY A 38 -5.99 22.04 6.70
C GLY A 38 -4.79 22.28 7.64
N MET A 39 -3.63 21.69 7.36
CA MET A 39 -2.40 21.98 8.11
C MET A 39 -1.76 23.30 7.65
N LYS A 40 -1.08 23.98 8.58
CA LYS A 40 -0.28 25.16 8.25
C LYS A 40 0.95 24.75 7.42
N GLN A 41 1.40 25.64 6.54
CA GLN A 41 2.54 25.39 5.65
C GLN A 41 3.82 25.02 6.43
N THR A 42 4.07 25.66 7.56
CA THR A 42 5.22 25.36 8.43
C THR A 42 5.19 23.92 8.96
N ALA A 43 4.01 23.43 9.36
CA ALA A 43 3.85 22.05 9.83
C ALA A 43 4.00 21.01 8.70
N LEU A 44 3.58 21.35 7.49
CA LEU A 44 3.80 20.52 6.31
C LEU A 44 5.29 20.41 5.99
N GLN A 45 6.02 21.53 5.99
CA GLN A 45 7.47 21.56 5.78
C GLN A 45 8.24 20.77 6.85
N GLU A 46 7.84 20.87 8.11
CA GLU A 46 8.43 20.04 9.17
C GLU A 46 8.21 18.55 8.93
N THR A 47 7.01 18.18 8.45
CA THR A 47 6.67 16.78 8.13
C THR A 47 7.50 16.24 6.96
N GLU A 48 7.88 17.08 6.00
CA GLU A 48 8.73 16.67 4.88
C GLU A 48 10.10 16.14 5.31
N GLY A 49 10.58 16.54 6.48
CA GLY A 49 11.82 16.03 7.08
C GLY A 49 11.65 14.74 7.90
N LYS A 50 10.42 14.25 8.11
CA LYS A 50 10.19 13.02 8.89
C LYS A 50 10.46 11.77 8.04
N GLN A 51 10.83 10.69 8.71
CA GLN A 51 11.11 9.41 8.05
C GLN A 51 9.85 8.76 7.48
N ILE A 52 8.71 8.93 8.16
CA ILE A 52 7.40 8.44 7.70
C ILE A 52 6.44 9.62 7.56
N VAL A 53 5.90 9.80 6.37
CA VAL A 53 4.92 10.83 6.02
C VAL A 53 3.57 10.19 5.82
N LEU A 54 2.59 10.52 6.67
CA LEU A 54 1.21 10.02 6.59
C LEU A 54 0.34 11.03 5.85
N ALA A 55 -0.04 10.74 4.62
CA ALA A 55 -0.71 11.68 3.75
C ALA A 55 -2.07 11.18 3.22
N THR A 56 -2.96 12.12 2.94
CA THR A 56 -4.12 11.82 2.11
C THR A 56 -3.76 11.86 0.62
N TYR A 57 -4.47 11.09 -0.19
CA TYR A 57 -4.25 11.07 -1.65
C TYR A 57 -4.38 12.44 -2.30
N SER A 58 -5.30 13.30 -1.83
CA SER A 58 -5.47 14.66 -2.34
C SER A 58 -4.22 15.50 -2.09
N MET A 59 -3.71 15.51 -0.87
CA MET A 59 -2.52 16.27 -0.51
C MET A 59 -1.27 15.78 -1.24
N ALA A 60 -1.11 14.47 -1.36
CA ALA A 60 -0.02 13.89 -2.14
C ALA A 60 -0.09 14.28 -3.63
N ALA A 61 -1.29 14.46 -4.17
CA ALA A 61 -1.49 14.87 -5.56
C ALA A 61 -1.19 16.36 -5.81
N GLU A 62 -1.43 17.23 -4.84
CA GLU A 62 -1.38 18.69 -5.03
C GLU A 62 -0.03 19.32 -4.69
N ALA A 63 0.60 18.93 -3.60
CA ALA A 63 1.63 19.73 -2.95
C ALA A 63 2.99 19.05 -2.76
N LEU A 64 3.16 17.78 -3.14
CA LEU A 64 4.31 17.03 -2.71
C LEU A 64 5.51 17.18 -3.64
N ASP A 65 6.58 17.80 -3.16
CA ASP A 65 7.90 17.86 -3.83
C ASP A 65 9.02 17.29 -2.92
N ILE A 66 8.73 16.20 -2.21
CA ILE A 66 9.72 15.56 -1.34
C ILE A 66 10.63 14.68 -2.18
N LYS A 67 11.86 15.15 -2.43
CA LYS A 67 12.85 14.46 -3.28
C LYS A 67 13.43 13.18 -2.66
N SER A 68 13.37 13.04 -1.34
CA SER A 68 13.89 11.90 -0.58
C SER A 68 12.94 10.71 -0.52
N LEU A 69 11.70 10.85 -0.98
CA LEU A 69 10.71 9.77 -0.97
C LEU A 69 11.12 8.64 -1.90
N SER A 70 11.46 7.50 -1.31
CA SER A 70 11.87 6.28 -2.03
C SER A 70 10.87 5.13 -1.91
N ILE A 71 9.98 5.18 -0.93
CA ILE A 71 8.98 4.14 -0.68
C ILE A 71 7.58 4.76 -0.60
N LEU A 72 6.66 4.21 -1.38
CA LEU A 72 5.23 4.51 -1.32
C LEU A 72 4.46 3.31 -0.80
N LEU A 73 3.67 3.51 0.27
CA LEU A 73 2.73 2.52 0.77
C LEU A 73 1.30 3.03 0.59
N MET A 74 0.51 2.33 -0.22
CA MET A 74 -0.92 2.60 -0.37
C MET A 74 -1.70 1.76 0.63
N ALA A 75 -2.10 2.39 1.75
CA ALA A 75 -2.81 1.73 2.84
C ALA A 75 -4.30 1.53 2.55
N THR A 76 -4.86 2.32 1.63
CA THR A 76 -6.22 2.13 1.11
C THR A 76 -6.21 2.12 -0.40
N PRO A 77 -7.08 1.32 -1.05
CA PRO A 77 -7.09 1.21 -2.51
C PRO A 77 -7.54 2.51 -3.18
N LYS A 78 -6.90 2.82 -4.31
CA LYS A 78 -7.28 3.89 -5.23
C LYS A 78 -7.19 3.37 -6.66
N THR A 79 -8.12 3.77 -7.53
CA THR A 79 -8.16 3.30 -8.91
C THR A 79 -7.06 3.95 -9.76
N ASP A 80 -7.01 5.27 -9.79
CA ASP A 80 -5.99 6.03 -10.51
C ASP A 80 -4.88 6.48 -9.57
N ILE A 81 -3.70 5.94 -9.80
CA ILE A 81 -2.48 6.22 -9.03
C ILE A 81 -1.43 6.98 -9.82
N THR A 82 -1.73 7.31 -11.08
CA THR A 82 -0.75 7.89 -12.02
C THR A 82 -0.09 9.13 -11.45
N GLN A 83 -0.87 10.03 -10.86
CA GLN A 83 -0.34 11.24 -10.24
C GLN A 83 0.45 10.94 -8.97
N SER A 84 -0.08 10.09 -8.09
CA SER A 84 0.56 9.79 -6.80
C SER A 84 1.90 9.08 -6.99
N VAL A 85 1.94 8.05 -7.84
CA VAL A 85 3.17 7.31 -8.13
C VAL A 85 4.14 8.14 -8.97
N GLY A 86 3.63 8.87 -9.96
CA GLY A 86 4.46 9.74 -10.81
C GLY A 86 5.19 10.83 -10.05
N ARG A 87 4.61 11.37 -8.97
CA ARG A 87 5.27 12.39 -8.14
C ARG A 87 6.40 11.83 -7.28
N ILE A 88 6.19 10.65 -6.70
CA ILE A 88 7.19 10.00 -5.84
C ILE A 88 8.39 9.53 -6.64
N LEU A 89 8.18 9.19 -7.91
CA LEU A 89 9.24 8.72 -8.81
C LEU A 89 9.88 9.83 -9.66
N ARG A 90 9.64 11.11 -9.34
CA ARG A 90 10.27 12.25 -10.06
C ARG A 90 11.78 12.24 -9.98
N VAL A 91 12.32 11.79 -8.87
CA VAL A 91 13.77 11.60 -8.69
C VAL A 91 14.11 10.15 -9.03
N LYS A 92 15.17 9.95 -9.81
CA LYS A 92 15.70 8.62 -10.10
C LYS A 92 16.31 8.02 -8.83
N HIS A 93 15.49 7.37 -8.04
CA HIS A 93 15.99 6.54 -6.94
C HIS A 93 16.60 5.26 -7.49
N LYS A 94 17.61 4.73 -6.82
CA LYS A 94 18.27 3.49 -7.21
C LYS A 94 17.31 2.29 -7.22
N SER A 95 16.35 2.27 -6.31
CA SER A 95 15.36 1.19 -6.19
C SER A 95 14.08 1.71 -5.51
N PRO A 96 13.22 2.46 -6.21
CA PRO A 96 11.96 2.92 -5.64
C PRO A 96 11.01 1.73 -5.43
N ILE A 97 10.30 1.73 -4.30
CA ILE A 97 9.40 0.65 -3.91
C ILE A 97 7.97 1.20 -3.79
N VAL A 98 7.02 0.50 -4.40
CA VAL A 98 5.60 0.74 -4.19
C VAL A 98 4.99 -0.48 -3.52
N VAL A 99 4.43 -0.29 -2.33
CA VAL A 99 3.68 -1.31 -1.58
C VAL A 99 2.19 -1.03 -1.77
N ASP A 100 1.50 -1.98 -2.37
CA ASP A 100 0.07 -1.89 -2.69
C ASP A 100 -0.71 -2.91 -1.87
N ILE A 101 -1.48 -2.44 -0.89
CA ILE A 101 -2.33 -3.31 -0.07
C ILE A 101 -3.64 -3.54 -0.83
N VAL A 102 -3.89 -4.79 -1.18
CA VAL A 102 -5.05 -5.18 -1.99
C VAL A 102 -5.99 -6.02 -1.13
N ASP A 103 -7.20 -5.52 -0.91
CA ASP A 103 -8.25 -6.26 -0.24
C ASP A 103 -8.83 -7.37 -1.14
N ARG A 104 -9.41 -8.41 -0.54
CA ARG A 104 -9.97 -9.57 -1.25
C ARG A 104 -11.32 -9.31 -1.92
N HIS A 105 -12.03 -8.24 -1.57
CA HIS A 105 -13.31 -7.89 -2.19
C HIS A 105 -13.17 -7.61 -3.68
N GLU A 106 -14.17 -8.03 -4.47
CA GLU A 106 -14.15 -7.94 -5.93
C GLU A 106 -13.89 -6.52 -6.45
N VAL A 107 -14.50 -5.51 -5.82
CA VAL A 107 -14.29 -4.10 -6.17
C VAL A 107 -12.81 -3.72 -6.10
N PHE A 108 -12.11 -4.14 -5.05
CA PHE A 108 -10.68 -3.83 -4.87
C PHE A 108 -9.79 -4.65 -5.79
N GLN A 109 -10.20 -5.88 -6.13
CA GLN A 109 -9.53 -6.69 -7.15
C GLN A 109 -9.63 -6.05 -8.54
N ASN A 110 -10.77 -5.47 -8.88
CA ASN A 110 -10.96 -4.74 -10.14
C ASN A 110 -10.08 -3.47 -10.19
N GLN A 111 -10.00 -2.72 -9.10
CA GLN A 111 -9.08 -1.59 -8.97
C GLN A 111 -7.61 -2.03 -9.06
N TRP A 112 -7.24 -3.14 -8.42
CA TRP A 112 -5.91 -3.72 -8.54
C TRP A 112 -5.56 -4.06 -9.98
N ASN A 113 -6.47 -4.66 -10.74
CA ASN A 113 -6.25 -4.98 -12.14
C ASN A 113 -5.93 -3.73 -12.99
N GLN A 114 -6.53 -2.58 -12.67
CA GLN A 114 -6.22 -1.31 -13.33
C GLN A 114 -4.82 -0.82 -12.94
N ARG A 115 -4.49 -0.81 -11.64
CA ARG A 115 -3.16 -0.44 -11.16
C ARG A 115 -2.06 -1.36 -11.70
N LYS A 116 -2.32 -2.66 -11.78
CA LYS A 116 -1.42 -3.64 -12.39
C LYS A 116 -1.09 -3.33 -13.84
N ARG A 117 -2.08 -2.84 -14.63
CA ARG A 117 -1.83 -2.39 -16.01
C ARG A 117 -0.89 -1.18 -16.04
N PHE A 118 -1.10 -0.23 -15.13
CA PHE A 118 -0.23 0.93 -14.98
C PHE A 118 1.20 0.52 -14.61
N TYR A 119 1.39 -0.32 -13.61
CA TYR A 119 2.72 -0.80 -13.21
C TYR A 119 3.45 -1.51 -14.36
N LYS A 120 2.74 -2.35 -15.12
CA LYS A 120 3.30 -3.00 -16.31
C LYS A 120 3.71 -2.00 -17.38
N LYS A 121 2.89 -0.97 -17.65
CA LYS A 121 3.21 0.10 -18.60
C LYS A 121 4.47 0.87 -18.17
N CYS A 122 4.68 1.05 -16.90
CA CYS A 122 5.86 1.71 -16.33
C CYS A 122 7.06 0.77 -16.11
N ASN A 123 7.00 -0.48 -16.59
CA ASN A 123 8.06 -1.49 -16.46
C ASN A 123 8.45 -1.83 -15.01
N TYR A 124 7.51 -1.79 -14.07
CA TYR A 124 7.75 -2.27 -12.72
C TYR A 124 7.84 -3.79 -12.65
N VAL A 125 8.75 -4.31 -11.84
CA VAL A 125 8.72 -5.71 -11.41
C VAL A 125 7.65 -5.84 -10.33
N ILE A 126 6.75 -6.81 -10.46
CA ILE A 126 5.62 -6.98 -9.54
C ILE A 126 5.78 -8.30 -8.79
N TYR A 127 5.87 -8.21 -7.48
CA TYR A 127 5.79 -9.34 -6.58
C TYR A 127 4.46 -9.34 -5.82
N TYR A 128 4.01 -10.51 -5.43
CA TYR A 128 2.81 -10.71 -4.65
C TYR A 128 3.08 -11.59 -3.44
N LYS A 129 2.46 -11.25 -2.32
CA LYS A 129 2.43 -12.09 -1.12
C LYS A 129 1.05 -12.01 -0.48
N ASP A 130 0.52 -13.16 -0.02
CA ASP A 130 -0.70 -13.21 0.76
C ASP A 130 -0.42 -12.76 2.20
N SER A 131 -1.26 -11.87 2.75
CA SER A 131 -1.09 -11.33 4.09
C SER A 131 -1.16 -12.41 5.19
N THR A 132 -1.87 -13.52 4.95
CA THR A 132 -1.94 -14.66 5.88
C THR A 132 -0.59 -15.36 6.07
N GLN A 133 0.34 -15.15 5.14
CA GLN A 133 1.69 -15.71 5.19
C GLN A 133 2.69 -14.84 5.95
N TYR A 134 2.27 -13.66 6.43
CA TYR A 134 3.09 -12.83 7.29
C TYR A 134 3.16 -13.42 8.70
N LYS A 135 4.21 -14.16 8.97
CA LYS A 135 4.57 -14.61 10.31
C LYS A 135 5.62 -13.64 10.86
N ASN A 136 5.45 -13.19 12.08
CA ASN A 136 6.47 -12.45 12.85
C ASN A 136 6.78 -10.99 12.46
N MET A 137 5.88 -10.24 11.85
CA MET A 137 6.02 -8.79 11.59
C MET A 137 7.31 -8.35 10.84
N VAL A 138 8.20 -9.24 10.45
CA VAL A 138 9.42 -8.94 9.71
C VAL A 138 9.21 -9.31 8.26
N CYS A 139 9.31 -8.32 7.37
CA CYS A 139 9.21 -8.51 5.93
C CYS A 139 10.61 -8.41 5.31
N ASP A 140 11.30 -9.53 5.17
CA ASP A 140 12.50 -9.62 4.34
C ASP A 140 12.11 -10.03 2.92
N TRP A 141 11.63 -9.08 2.14
CA TRP A 141 11.12 -9.35 0.80
C TRP A 141 12.20 -9.83 -0.18
N LYS A 142 13.49 -9.60 0.10
CA LYS A 142 14.61 -10.06 -0.76
C LYS A 142 14.92 -11.55 -0.57
N ASN A 143 14.83 -12.04 0.66
CA ASN A 143 15.20 -13.41 1.02
C ASN A 143 13.99 -14.32 1.25
N ASP A 144 12.79 -13.74 1.39
CA ASP A 144 11.57 -14.49 1.66
C ASP A 144 11.03 -15.13 0.38
N LYS A 145 11.23 -16.44 0.24
CA LYS A 145 10.77 -17.26 -0.90
C LYS A 145 9.24 -17.34 -1.05
N THR A 146 8.47 -16.83 -0.09
CA THR A 146 7.00 -16.80 -0.18
C THR A 146 6.49 -15.69 -1.09
N TRP A 147 7.33 -14.72 -1.49
CA TRP A 147 6.99 -13.75 -2.50
C TRP A 147 6.96 -14.38 -3.89
N LYS A 148 5.83 -14.26 -4.56
CA LYS A 148 5.64 -14.77 -5.92
C LYS A 148 5.87 -13.66 -6.95
N LEU A 149 6.74 -13.89 -7.92
CA LEU A 149 6.93 -13.00 -9.06
C LEU A 149 5.68 -13.06 -9.96
N VAL A 150 5.01 -11.92 -10.13
CA VAL A 150 3.79 -11.79 -10.95
C VAL A 150 4.10 -11.22 -12.33
N TYR A 151 5.09 -10.33 -12.40
CA TYR A 151 5.48 -9.69 -13.65
C TYR A 151 6.92 -9.18 -13.58
N GLN A 152 7.65 -9.36 -14.67
CA GLN A 152 8.98 -8.76 -14.91
C GLN A 152 9.06 -8.25 -16.36
N PRO A 153 9.55 -7.02 -16.58
CA PRO A 153 9.77 -6.52 -17.94
C PRO A 153 10.70 -7.44 -18.75
N GLY A 154 10.35 -7.66 -20.02
CA GLY A 154 11.16 -8.53 -20.91
C GLY A 154 10.97 -10.04 -20.70
N PHE A 155 10.25 -10.47 -19.67
CA PHE A 155 9.91 -11.87 -19.47
C PHE A 155 8.75 -12.26 -20.40
N LYS A 156 9.05 -12.93 -21.51
CA LYS A 156 8.05 -13.63 -22.34
C LYS A 156 7.62 -14.87 -21.57
N GLY A 157 6.71 -14.69 -20.58
CA GLY A 157 6.17 -15.80 -19.80
C GLY A 157 5.60 -16.87 -20.73
N GLN A 158 5.94 -18.11 -20.47
CA GLN A 158 5.16 -19.24 -20.97
C GLN A 158 3.70 -18.97 -20.64
N ARG A 159 2.81 -19.06 -21.61
CA ARG A 159 1.36 -19.00 -21.41
C ARG A 159 0.96 -20.19 -20.53
N GLY A 160 1.21 -20.08 -19.23
CA GLY A 160 0.64 -20.97 -18.24
C GLY A 160 -0.88 -20.83 -18.30
N LYS A 161 -1.57 -21.97 -18.32
CA LYS A 161 -3.02 -22.06 -18.20
C LYS A 161 -3.50 -21.06 -17.14
N LYS A 162 -4.54 -20.29 -17.48
CA LYS A 162 -5.31 -19.52 -16.50
C LYS A 162 -5.82 -20.50 -15.45
N GLU A 163 -5.16 -20.58 -14.32
CA GLU A 163 -5.84 -20.98 -13.09
C GLU A 163 -6.74 -19.79 -12.75
N GLU A 164 -8.00 -19.89 -13.12
CA GLU A 164 -9.04 -19.05 -12.54
C GLU A 164 -9.00 -19.32 -11.03
N PRO A 165 -8.87 -18.27 -10.18
CA PRO A 165 -9.05 -18.49 -8.76
C PRO A 165 -10.45 -19.05 -8.56
N GLU A 166 -10.55 -20.25 -7.98
CA GLU A 166 -11.84 -20.83 -7.57
C GLU A 166 -12.64 -19.74 -6.84
N ARG A 167 -13.75 -19.36 -7.43
CA ARG A 167 -14.72 -18.43 -6.81
C ARG A 167 -15.43 -19.17 -5.68
N LYS A 168 -14.77 -19.36 -4.55
CA LYS A 168 -15.46 -19.77 -3.33
C LYS A 168 -16.23 -18.58 -2.81
N CYS A 169 -17.53 -18.63 -3.02
CA CYS A 169 -18.47 -17.69 -2.44
C CYS A 169 -18.41 -17.84 -0.91
N LEU A 170 -17.94 -16.82 -0.21
CA LEU A 170 -17.80 -16.80 1.26
C LEU A 170 -19.15 -16.67 1.98
N ILE A 171 -20.30 -16.76 1.27
CA ILE A 171 -21.65 -16.64 1.83
C ILE A 171 -22.17 -17.99 2.36
N GLU A 172 -21.57 -19.12 2.01
CA GLU A 172 -22.06 -20.43 2.46
C GLU A 172 -21.85 -20.72 3.96
N ASN A 173 -21.10 -19.91 4.70
CA ASN A 173 -20.90 -20.07 6.13
C ASN A 173 -21.47 -18.92 7.00
N ALA A 174 -22.35 -18.09 6.46
CA ALA A 174 -23.01 -17.03 7.22
C ALA A 174 -24.30 -17.50 7.94
N ASN A 175 -24.56 -18.79 7.99
CA ASN A 175 -25.61 -19.36 8.82
C ASN A 175 -25.07 -19.76 10.16
N LEU A 176 -24.65 -18.79 10.97
CA LEU A 176 -24.34 -19.07 12.36
C LEU A 176 -24.69 -17.88 13.25
N MET A 177 -25.66 -18.17 14.12
CA MET A 177 -25.94 -17.54 15.40
C MET A 177 -26.69 -16.20 15.36
N PHE A 178 -27.97 -16.29 15.08
CA PHE A 178 -28.95 -15.57 15.91
C PHE A 178 -29.58 -16.62 16.83
N GLU A 179 -29.03 -16.80 18.00
CA GLU A 179 -29.71 -17.47 19.11
C GLU A 179 -30.82 -16.53 19.56
N GLU A 180 -32.07 -16.98 19.41
CA GLU A 180 -33.24 -16.34 19.95
C GLU A 180 -33.16 -16.33 21.48
N GLU A 181 -33.18 -15.17 22.12
CA GLU A 181 -33.37 -15.05 23.56
C GLU A 181 -34.75 -15.59 23.93
N PRO A 182 -34.89 -16.41 24.98
CA PRO A 182 -36.18 -16.93 25.40
C PRO A 182 -37.01 -15.81 26.03
N LYS A 183 -38.20 -15.60 25.50
CA LYS A 183 -39.23 -14.77 26.09
C LYS A 183 -39.68 -15.38 27.41
N THR A 184 -39.41 -14.72 28.49
CA THR A 184 -40.17 -14.83 29.75
C THR A 184 -41.05 -13.61 29.96
#